data_cb5d949ff4022bf153845f7dba8e5a34
#
_entry.id   cb5d949ff4022bf153845f7dba8e5a34
#
_cell.length_a   1.000
_cell.length_b   1.000
_cell.length_c   1.000
_cell.angle_alpha   90.00
_cell.angle_beta   90.00
_cell.angle_gamma   90.00
#
_symmetry.space_group_name_H-M   'P 1'
#
loop_
_entity.id
_entity.type
_entity.pdbx_description
1 polymer ?
#
loop_
_entity_poly.entity_id
_entity_poly.type
_entity_poly.pdbx_seq_one_letter_code
_entity_poly.pdbx_strand_id
1 'polypeptide(L)'
;MYRIGDEELEEIKKVLQSKQLLRYGDPSRGHLQEVVNFEREWAEKIGSGYALLMSGGGTSALASALIGLDIGPGDEVIVPGYTFIATASAVLNAGAIPVIAEIDETLTLDPEDFEKKITPNTKAVIPVHMQGLPADMDRIAGIAKKHNIK
;
A
#
# COMPACT_ATOMS: atom_id res chain seq x y z
N MET A 1 -12.79 -3.95 18.07
CA MET A 1 -13.22 -2.57 18.37
C MET A 1 -11.98 -1.73 18.59
N TYR A 2 -11.83 -0.62 17.89
CA TYR A 2 -10.70 0.28 18.08
C TYR A 2 -10.78 0.89 19.51
N ARG A 3 -9.66 0.90 20.20
CA ARG A 3 -9.53 1.65 21.45
C ARG A 3 -9.08 3.05 21.07
N ILE A 4 -9.99 3.99 21.17
CA ILE A 4 -9.72 5.42 21.03
C ILE A 4 -10.15 6.05 22.34
N GLY A 5 -9.26 6.78 22.98
CA GLY A 5 -9.49 7.32 24.32
C GLY A 5 -8.73 8.61 24.58
N ASP A 6 -8.43 8.84 25.84
CA ASP A 6 -7.78 10.07 26.29
C ASP A 6 -6.36 10.23 25.77
N GLU A 7 -5.66 9.12 25.48
CA GLU A 7 -4.30 9.16 24.94
C GLU A 7 -4.27 9.81 23.55
N GLU A 8 -5.15 9.38 22.64
CA GLU A 8 -5.27 9.97 21.30
C GLU A 8 -5.75 11.43 21.36
N LEU A 9 -6.68 11.72 22.29
CA LEU A 9 -7.18 13.07 22.47
C LEU A 9 -6.08 14.04 22.93
N GLU A 10 -5.23 13.64 23.85
CA GLU A 10 -4.11 14.48 24.31
C GLU A 10 -3.07 14.71 23.21
N GLU A 11 -2.76 13.70 22.37
CA GLU A 11 -1.86 13.89 21.23
C GLU A 11 -2.44 14.87 20.18
N ILE A 12 -3.71 14.72 19.85
CA ILE A 12 -4.41 15.67 18.95
C ILE A 12 -4.36 17.10 19.54
N LYS A 13 -4.62 17.23 20.83
CA LYS A 13 -4.60 18.51 21.52
C LYS A 13 -3.22 19.19 21.46
N LYS A 14 -2.13 18.44 21.62
CA LYS A 14 -0.77 18.96 21.48
C LYS A 14 -0.54 19.55 20.08
N VAL A 15 -0.94 18.82 19.03
CA VAL A 15 -0.82 19.27 17.64
C VAL A 15 -1.62 20.55 17.40
N LEU A 16 -2.87 20.61 17.86
CA LEU A 16 -3.71 21.80 17.72
C LEU A 16 -3.14 23.01 18.48
N GLN A 17 -2.58 22.80 19.66
CA GLN A 17 -1.93 23.87 20.46
C GLN A 17 -0.68 24.41 19.83
N SER A 18 0.09 23.57 19.09
CA SER A 18 1.28 24.01 18.36
C SER A 18 0.94 24.98 17.23
N LYS A 19 -0.30 24.97 16.72
CA LYS A 19 -0.77 25.72 15.53
C LYS A 19 0.06 25.44 14.26
N GLN A 20 0.81 24.32 14.24
CA GLN A 20 1.67 23.89 13.15
C GLN A 20 1.10 22.61 12.55
N LEU A 21 0.17 22.76 11.59
CA LEU A 21 -0.62 21.64 11.02
C LEU A 21 -0.07 21.11 9.69
N LEU A 22 1.07 21.63 9.23
CA LEU A 22 1.73 21.15 8.02
C LEU A 22 2.39 19.80 8.28
N ARG A 23 2.50 18.98 7.24
CA ARG A 23 3.19 17.68 7.31
C ARG A 23 4.64 17.82 7.77
N TYR A 24 5.36 18.79 7.21
CA TYR A 24 6.73 19.12 7.53
C TYR A 24 6.80 20.56 8.01
N GLY A 25 7.62 20.83 8.99
CA GLY A 25 7.79 22.17 9.54
C GLY A 25 9.10 22.31 10.29
N ASP A 26 9.36 23.53 10.77
CA ASP A 26 10.55 23.87 11.52
C ASP A 26 10.35 23.60 13.02
N PRO A 27 11.09 22.65 13.61
CA PRO A 27 11.01 22.35 15.05
C PRO A 27 11.30 23.57 15.92
N SER A 28 12.17 24.48 15.47
CA SER A 28 12.49 25.71 16.22
C SER A 28 11.30 26.66 16.37
N ARG A 29 10.26 26.48 15.54
CA ARG A 29 9.00 27.21 15.58
C ARG A 29 7.87 26.44 16.26
N GLY A 30 8.19 25.35 16.96
CA GLY A 30 7.24 24.55 17.71
C GLY A 30 6.52 23.46 16.90
N HIS A 31 7.01 23.11 15.69
CA HIS A 31 6.48 21.99 14.93
C HIS A 31 6.87 20.66 15.57
N LEU A 32 5.89 19.81 15.88
CA LEU A 32 6.09 18.58 16.66
C LEU A 32 6.69 17.42 15.85
N GLN A 33 6.74 17.51 14.52
CA GLN A 33 7.31 16.49 13.63
C GLN A 33 6.58 15.12 13.67
N GLU A 34 5.29 15.08 14.03
CA GLU A 34 4.56 13.84 14.31
C GLU A 34 4.56 12.88 13.11
N VAL A 35 4.40 13.40 11.90
CA VAL A 35 4.46 12.57 10.68
C VAL A 35 5.86 11.99 10.46
N VAL A 36 6.89 12.80 10.63
CA VAL A 36 8.30 12.37 10.47
C VAL A 36 8.65 11.30 11.51
N ASN A 37 8.22 11.51 12.76
CA ASN A 37 8.43 10.55 13.83
C ASN A 37 7.72 9.22 13.54
N PHE A 38 6.46 9.29 13.11
CA PHE A 38 5.71 8.09 12.73
C PHE A 38 6.38 7.34 11.58
N GLU A 39 6.79 8.01 10.51
CA GLU A 39 7.46 7.40 9.37
C GLU A 39 8.76 6.69 9.78
N ARG A 40 9.56 7.30 10.64
CA ARG A 40 10.78 6.71 11.18
C ARG A 40 10.48 5.47 12.03
N GLU A 41 9.60 5.61 13.03
CA GLU A 41 9.26 4.51 13.93
C GLU A 41 8.62 3.33 13.19
N TRP A 42 7.78 3.62 12.18
CA TRP A 42 7.18 2.58 11.36
C TRP A 42 8.22 1.85 10.50
N ALA A 43 9.12 2.58 9.85
CA ALA A 43 10.22 2.00 9.07
C ALA A 43 11.10 1.08 9.93
N GLU A 44 11.47 1.54 11.14
CA GLU A 44 12.24 0.75 12.11
C GLU A 44 11.48 -0.53 12.51
N LYS A 45 10.18 -0.41 12.82
CA LYS A 45 9.34 -1.52 13.27
C LYS A 45 9.19 -2.62 12.25
N ILE A 46 9.04 -2.28 10.96
CA ILE A 46 8.86 -3.26 9.87
C ILE A 46 10.18 -3.65 9.18
N GLY A 47 11.31 -3.05 9.57
CA GLY A 47 12.62 -3.33 8.99
C GLY A 47 12.80 -2.81 7.56
N SER A 48 12.05 -1.77 7.16
CA SER A 48 12.23 -1.11 5.86
C SER A 48 13.21 0.05 5.94
N GLY A 49 13.83 0.41 4.81
CA GLY A 49 14.71 1.58 4.75
C GLY A 49 13.96 2.91 4.88
N TYR A 50 12.68 2.93 4.46
CA TYR A 50 11.86 4.13 4.46
C TYR A 50 10.40 3.78 4.68
N ALA A 51 9.63 4.72 5.21
CA ALA A 51 8.17 4.71 5.23
C ALA A 51 7.66 6.09 4.80
N LEU A 52 6.53 6.11 4.13
CA LEU A 52 5.88 7.35 3.70
C LEU A 52 4.40 7.29 4.08
N LEU A 53 3.97 8.18 4.95
CA LEU A 53 2.57 8.30 5.34
C LEU A 53 1.75 8.97 4.22
N MET A 54 0.69 8.30 3.77
CA MET A 54 -0.22 8.84 2.77
C MET A 54 -1.49 9.36 3.42
N SER A 55 -1.75 10.65 3.29
CA SER A 55 -2.92 11.32 3.89
C SER A 55 -4.26 10.88 3.31
N GLY A 56 -4.29 10.35 2.08
CA GLY A 56 -5.50 9.86 1.42
C GLY A 56 -5.88 8.41 1.78
N GLY A 57 -5.23 7.80 2.78
CA GLY A 57 -5.49 6.43 3.22
C GLY A 57 -4.91 5.37 2.29
N GLY A 58 -5.36 4.10 2.47
CA GLY A 58 -4.80 2.93 1.79
C GLY A 58 -4.88 2.99 0.26
N THR A 59 -5.96 3.53 -0.30
CA THR A 59 -6.11 3.66 -1.76
C THR A 59 -5.03 4.56 -2.36
N SER A 60 -4.76 5.71 -1.72
CA SER A 60 -3.69 6.60 -2.20
C SER A 60 -2.29 6.02 -1.95
N ALA A 61 -2.11 5.24 -0.89
CA ALA A 61 -0.85 4.53 -0.66
C ALA A 61 -0.56 3.53 -1.79
N LEU A 62 -1.55 2.72 -2.18
CA LEU A 62 -1.43 1.77 -3.29
C LEU A 62 -1.17 2.50 -4.63
N ALA A 63 -1.95 3.55 -4.94
CA ALA A 63 -1.74 4.32 -6.17
C ALA A 63 -0.35 4.96 -6.20
N SER A 64 0.11 5.53 -5.08
CA SER A 64 1.44 6.13 -4.99
C SER A 64 2.56 5.09 -5.13
N ALA A 65 2.38 3.88 -4.61
CA ALA A 65 3.33 2.79 -4.80
C ALA A 65 3.45 2.40 -6.28
N LEU A 66 2.32 2.27 -7.00
CA LEU A 66 2.31 1.96 -8.43
C LEU A 66 3.00 3.07 -9.25
N ILE A 67 2.66 4.33 -8.98
CA ILE A 67 3.28 5.48 -9.67
C ILE A 67 4.78 5.55 -9.34
N GLY A 68 5.17 5.27 -8.10
CA GLY A 68 6.58 5.21 -7.69
C GLY A 68 7.39 4.06 -8.34
N LEU A 69 6.70 3.07 -8.91
CA LEU A 69 7.27 2.00 -9.72
C LEU A 69 7.22 2.30 -11.23
N ASP A 70 6.90 3.54 -11.62
CA ASP A 70 6.71 3.99 -13.02
C ASP A 70 5.61 3.22 -13.76
N ILE A 71 4.57 2.77 -13.05
CA ILE A 71 3.41 2.08 -13.63
C ILE A 71 2.35 3.11 -14.01
N GLY A 72 1.87 3.03 -15.24
CA GLY A 72 0.93 4.02 -15.80
C GLY A 72 0.18 3.53 -17.03
N PRO A 73 -0.23 4.46 -17.92
CA PRO A 73 -1.05 4.15 -19.09
C PRO A 73 -0.44 3.08 -20.00
N GLY A 74 -1.21 2.02 -20.29
CA GLY A 74 -0.80 0.89 -21.12
C GLY A 74 -0.21 -0.27 -20.33
N ASP A 75 0.17 -0.06 -19.07
CA ASP A 75 0.64 -1.14 -18.20
C ASP A 75 -0.53 -1.90 -17.58
N GLU A 76 -0.32 -3.19 -17.34
CA GLU A 76 -1.24 -4.07 -16.65
C GLU A 76 -0.75 -4.39 -15.24
N VAL A 77 -1.69 -4.40 -14.29
CA VAL A 77 -1.44 -4.81 -12.90
C VAL A 77 -2.42 -5.91 -12.53
N ILE A 78 -1.90 -7.08 -12.16
CA ILE A 78 -2.73 -8.22 -11.77
C ILE A 78 -3.20 -8.04 -10.32
N VAL A 79 -4.51 -8.24 -10.10
CA VAL A 79 -5.17 -8.10 -8.79
C VAL A 79 -6.09 -9.30 -8.54
N PRO A 80 -6.28 -9.76 -7.28
CA PRO A 80 -7.19 -10.86 -6.99
C PRO A 80 -8.66 -10.48 -7.21
N GLY A 81 -9.49 -11.44 -7.62
CA GLY A 81 -10.93 -11.25 -7.81
C GLY A 81 -11.72 -11.03 -6.52
N TYR A 82 -11.15 -11.39 -5.36
CA TYR A 82 -11.75 -11.15 -4.05
C TYR A 82 -10.87 -10.24 -3.22
N THR A 83 -11.25 -8.97 -3.15
CA THR A 83 -10.50 -7.91 -2.44
C THR A 83 -11.42 -6.70 -2.21
N PHE A 84 -10.99 -5.77 -1.38
CA PHE A 84 -11.61 -4.46 -1.32
C PHE A 84 -11.39 -3.70 -2.63
N ILE A 85 -12.41 -3.00 -3.09
CA ILE A 85 -12.40 -2.29 -4.40
C ILE A 85 -11.19 -1.37 -4.60
N ALA A 86 -10.60 -0.87 -3.52
CA ALA A 86 -9.43 0.00 -3.57
C ALA A 86 -8.24 -0.62 -4.31
N THR A 87 -8.10 -1.95 -4.29
CA THR A 87 -7.01 -2.65 -5.00
C THR A 87 -7.06 -2.37 -6.50
N ALA A 88 -8.22 -2.59 -7.14
CA ALA A 88 -8.40 -2.29 -8.55
C ALA A 88 -8.49 -0.78 -8.83
N SER A 89 -9.15 -0.01 -7.94
CA SER A 89 -9.25 1.44 -8.10
C SER A 89 -7.90 2.15 -8.05
N ALA A 90 -6.96 1.66 -7.24
CA ALA A 90 -5.60 2.22 -7.18
C ALA A 90 -4.86 2.04 -8.52
N VAL A 91 -5.06 0.91 -9.20
CA VAL A 91 -4.51 0.67 -10.54
C VAL A 91 -5.08 1.66 -11.55
N LEU A 92 -6.40 1.86 -11.54
CA LEU A 92 -7.07 2.85 -12.39
C LEU A 92 -6.59 4.28 -12.07
N ASN A 93 -6.40 4.62 -10.81
CA ASN A 93 -5.88 5.93 -10.39
C ASN A 93 -4.43 6.18 -10.88
N ALA A 94 -3.64 5.12 -11.04
CA ALA A 94 -2.32 5.20 -11.67
C ALA A 94 -2.39 5.30 -13.21
N GLY A 95 -3.58 5.19 -13.79
CA GLY A 95 -3.79 5.16 -15.25
C GLY A 95 -3.52 3.81 -15.89
N ALA A 96 -3.25 2.77 -15.09
CA ALA A 96 -2.95 1.41 -15.55
C ALA A 96 -4.24 0.56 -15.67
N ILE A 97 -4.11 -0.64 -16.20
CA ILE A 97 -5.20 -1.58 -16.46
C ILE A 97 -5.21 -2.67 -15.40
N PRO A 98 -6.25 -2.79 -14.55
CA PRO A 98 -6.36 -3.91 -13.62
C PRO A 98 -6.76 -5.19 -14.37
N VAL A 99 -5.96 -6.24 -14.23
CA VAL A 99 -6.24 -7.59 -14.73
C VAL A 99 -6.64 -8.47 -13.56
N ILE A 100 -7.87 -8.95 -13.56
CA ILE A 100 -8.39 -9.76 -12.46
C ILE A 100 -7.94 -11.21 -12.63
N ALA A 101 -7.28 -11.74 -11.60
CA ALA A 101 -6.95 -13.16 -11.47
C ALA A 101 -7.87 -13.83 -10.45
N GLU A 102 -8.04 -15.15 -10.63
CA GLU A 102 -8.83 -15.96 -9.71
C GLU A 102 -8.21 -16.02 -8.32
N ILE A 103 -9.01 -16.45 -7.38
CA ILE A 103 -8.60 -16.80 -6.03
C ILE A 103 -8.66 -18.30 -5.83
N ASP A 104 -7.85 -18.83 -4.93
CA ASP A 104 -7.91 -20.23 -4.50
C ASP A 104 -8.82 -20.41 -3.26
N GLU A 105 -8.81 -21.60 -2.69
CA GLU A 105 -9.61 -21.95 -1.50
C GLU A 105 -9.25 -21.15 -0.24
N THR A 106 -8.11 -20.46 -0.24
CA THR A 106 -7.71 -19.56 0.86
C THR A 106 -8.34 -18.18 0.74
N LEU A 107 -9.08 -17.91 -0.33
CA LEU A 107 -9.65 -16.61 -0.71
C LEU A 107 -8.55 -15.56 -0.98
N THR A 108 -7.32 -15.99 -1.26
CA THR A 108 -6.22 -15.13 -1.71
C THR A 108 -5.91 -15.37 -3.18
N LEU A 109 -5.02 -14.58 -3.77
CA LEU A 109 -4.64 -14.70 -5.18
C LEU A 109 -4.14 -16.12 -5.49
N ASP A 110 -4.75 -16.79 -6.49
CA ASP A 110 -4.25 -18.06 -7.02
C ASP A 110 -2.97 -17.85 -7.83
N PRO A 111 -1.82 -18.39 -7.38
CA PRO A 111 -0.56 -18.23 -8.09
C PRO A 111 -0.55 -18.82 -9.51
N GLU A 112 -1.35 -19.87 -9.76
CA GLU A 112 -1.40 -20.50 -11.09
C GLU A 112 -2.17 -19.62 -12.08
N ASP A 113 -3.30 -19.04 -11.65
CA ASP A 113 -4.04 -18.12 -12.49
C ASP A 113 -3.30 -16.78 -12.67
N PHE A 114 -2.61 -16.32 -11.63
CA PHE A 114 -1.68 -15.19 -11.74
C PHE A 114 -0.68 -15.41 -12.89
N GLU A 115 0.03 -16.55 -12.89
CA GLU A 115 1.03 -16.81 -13.93
C GLU A 115 0.41 -16.91 -15.34
N LYS A 116 -0.77 -17.53 -15.47
CA LYS A 116 -1.52 -17.64 -16.75
C LYS A 116 -1.93 -16.28 -17.32
N LYS A 117 -2.17 -15.28 -16.46
CA LYS A 117 -2.65 -13.95 -16.87
C LYS A 117 -1.55 -12.96 -17.21
N ILE A 118 -0.29 -13.36 -17.07
CA ILE A 118 0.85 -12.51 -17.39
C ILE A 118 0.92 -12.28 -18.91
N THR A 119 1.02 -11.02 -19.29
CA THR A 119 1.24 -10.57 -20.67
C THR A 119 2.53 -9.74 -20.77
N PRO A 120 2.99 -9.35 -21.96
CA PRO A 120 4.12 -8.42 -22.10
C PRO A 120 3.89 -7.04 -21.45
N ASN A 121 2.62 -6.67 -21.23
CA ASN A 121 2.24 -5.40 -20.60
C ASN A 121 2.14 -5.50 -19.08
N THR A 122 2.17 -6.69 -18.51
CA THR A 122 2.09 -6.88 -17.04
C THR A 122 3.36 -6.36 -16.37
N LYS A 123 3.21 -5.38 -15.46
CA LYS A 123 4.33 -4.75 -14.73
C LYS A 123 4.33 -5.03 -13.25
N ALA A 124 3.16 -5.27 -12.66
CA ALA A 124 3.04 -5.55 -11.22
C ALA A 124 1.92 -6.54 -10.92
N VAL A 125 1.99 -7.08 -9.71
CA VAL A 125 0.91 -7.81 -9.04
C VAL A 125 0.65 -7.21 -7.67
N ILE A 126 -0.61 -7.16 -7.25
CA ILE A 126 -0.99 -6.73 -5.89
C ILE A 126 -1.62 -7.92 -5.18
N PRO A 127 -0.86 -8.74 -4.46
CA PRO A 127 -1.42 -9.78 -3.60
C PRO A 127 -2.13 -9.14 -2.40
N VAL A 128 -3.21 -9.76 -1.96
CA VAL A 128 -3.98 -9.28 -0.80
C VAL A 128 -4.05 -10.37 0.25
N HIS A 129 -3.65 -10.04 1.48
CA HIS A 129 -3.77 -10.91 2.66
C HIS A 129 -5.19 -10.82 3.21
N MET A 130 -6.11 -11.53 2.55
CA MET A 130 -7.54 -11.38 2.81
C MET A 130 -7.91 -11.82 4.22
N GLN A 131 -8.64 -10.97 4.96
CA GLN A 131 -9.01 -11.18 6.37
C GLN A 131 -7.82 -11.51 7.31
N GLY A 132 -6.61 -11.10 6.93
CA GLY A 132 -5.39 -11.38 7.68
C GLY A 132 -4.77 -12.75 7.38
N LEU A 133 -5.33 -13.53 6.45
CA LEU A 133 -4.72 -14.76 5.96
C LEU A 133 -3.66 -14.41 4.89
N PRO A 134 -2.39 -14.77 5.10
CA PRO A 134 -1.34 -14.49 4.13
C PRO A 134 -1.59 -15.21 2.79
N ALA A 135 -1.44 -14.49 1.67
CA ALA A 135 -1.34 -15.10 0.35
C ALA A 135 -0.04 -15.91 0.24
N ASP A 136 0.02 -16.88 -0.67
CA ASP A 136 1.22 -17.69 -0.93
C ASP A 136 2.34 -16.83 -1.56
N MET A 137 2.98 -16.03 -0.70
CA MET A 137 3.99 -15.06 -1.14
C MET A 137 5.22 -15.72 -1.73
N ASP A 138 5.56 -16.95 -1.32
CA ASP A 138 6.74 -17.65 -1.85
C ASP A 138 6.53 -17.99 -3.33
N ARG A 139 5.35 -18.52 -3.68
CA ARG A 139 4.99 -18.82 -5.08
C ARG A 139 4.81 -17.53 -5.88
N ILE A 140 4.05 -16.56 -5.36
CA ILE A 140 3.78 -15.29 -6.05
C ILE A 140 5.09 -14.54 -6.33
N ALA A 141 5.97 -14.40 -5.34
CA ALA A 141 7.26 -13.73 -5.52
C ALA A 141 8.19 -14.49 -6.48
N GLY A 142 8.15 -15.82 -6.45
CA GLY A 142 8.88 -16.67 -7.39
C GLY A 142 8.46 -16.42 -8.84
N ILE A 143 7.16 -16.38 -9.11
CA ILE A 143 6.58 -16.09 -10.43
C ILE A 143 6.91 -14.66 -10.85
N ALA A 144 6.69 -13.68 -9.98
CA ALA A 144 6.98 -12.28 -10.25
C ALA A 144 8.46 -12.07 -10.64
N LYS A 145 9.37 -12.69 -9.90
CA LYS A 145 10.82 -12.67 -10.22
C LYS A 145 11.13 -13.31 -11.56
N LYS A 146 10.54 -14.47 -11.87
CA LYS A 146 10.74 -15.18 -13.14
C LYS A 146 10.33 -14.34 -14.33
N HIS A 147 9.27 -13.55 -14.21
CA HIS A 147 8.72 -12.72 -15.27
C HIS A 147 9.14 -11.24 -15.18
N ASN A 148 10.04 -10.88 -14.25
CA ASN A 148 10.47 -9.50 -13.97
C ASN A 148 9.33 -8.54 -13.67
N ILE A 149 8.33 -9.01 -12.91
CA ILE A 149 7.16 -8.25 -12.43
C ILE A 149 7.43 -7.74 -11.00
N LYS A 150 6.91 -6.57 -10.67
CA LYS A 150 7.04 -5.92 -9.35
C LYS A 150 5.94 -6.35 -8.41
#